data_8ca88fa05824831035b64be04604aaf1
#
_entry.id   8ca88fa05824831035b64be04604aaf1
#
_cell.length_a   1.000
_cell.length_b   1.000
_cell.length_c   1.000
_cell.angle_alpha   90.00
_cell.angle_beta   90.00
_cell.angle_gamma   90.00
#
_symmetry.space_group_name_H-M   'P 1'
#
loop_
_entity.id
_entity.type
_entity.pdbx_description
1 polymer ?
#
loop_
_entity_poly.entity_id
_entity_poly.type
_entity_poly.pdbx_seq_one_letter_code
_entity_poly.pdbx_strand_id
1 'polypeptide(L)'
;MQKQNGKLFVISGPSGAGKGTIVNAVMDQADPSGTALSISMTTREPRPGEEDGVNYFFVTKEEFRRQIEAGGFLEYAEVYDHYYGTPKSKVMEKLNQGRDVILEIDIQGALNVKKAFPEGVLIFILPPSMEVLRNRLTGRGTDAPEVIE
;
A
#
# COMPACT_ATOMS: atom_id res chain seq x y z
N MET A 1 -23.59 22.77 4.37
CA MET A 1 -23.33 21.38 4.80
C MET A 1 -21.86 21.06 4.68
N GLN A 2 -21.23 20.65 5.76
CA GLN A 2 -19.85 20.24 5.67
C GLN A 2 -19.76 18.88 4.96
N LYS A 3 -18.87 18.82 3.98
CA LYS A 3 -18.62 17.58 3.25
C LYS A 3 -17.89 16.61 4.19
N GLN A 4 -18.40 15.40 4.36
CA GLN A 4 -17.71 14.38 5.13
C GLN A 4 -16.43 13.96 4.40
N ASN A 5 -15.34 13.90 5.12
CA ASN A 5 -14.11 13.34 4.59
C ASN A 5 -14.27 11.82 4.41
N GLY A 6 -13.57 11.27 3.44
CA GLY A 6 -13.48 9.84 3.26
C GLY A 6 -12.68 9.18 4.38
N LYS A 7 -12.70 7.87 4.42
CA LYS A 7 -11.96 7.07 5.41
C LYS A 7 -10.77 6.38 4.75
N LEU A 8 -9.68 6.30 5.49
CA LEU A 8 -8.49 5.57 5.07
C LEU A 8 -8.55 4.15 5.65
N PHE A 9 -8.51 3.16 4.78
CA PHE A 9 -8.45 1.75 5.14
C PHE A 9 -7.08 1.20 4.77
N VAL A 10 -6.36 0.72 5.76
CA VAL A 10 -5.03 0.14 5.54
C VAL A 10 -5.15 -1.38 5.66
N ILE A 11 -4.92 -2.06 4.54
CA ILE A 11 -4.99 -3.52 4.48
C ILE A 11 -3.57 -4.08 4.52
N SER A 12 -3.31 -4.91 5.50
CA SER A 12 -1.99 -5.48 5.72
C SER A 12 -2.08 -6.96 6.08
N GLY A 13 -0.95 -7.59 6.21
CA GLY A 13 -0.83 -9.00 6.53
C GLY A 13 0.42 -9.57 5.89
N PRO A 14 0.80 -10.80 6.22
CA PRO A 14 1.98 -11.43 5.62
C PRO A 14 1.78 -11.71 4.13
N SER A 15 2.87 -11.80 3.38
CA SER A 15 2.83 -12.21 1.99
C SER A 15 2.15 -13.58 1.87
N GLY A 16 1.30 -13.75 0.86
CA GLY A 16 0.56 -14.99 0.68
C GLY A 16 -0.72 -15.12 1.50
N ALA A 17 -1.05 -14.12 2.33
CA ALA A 17 -2.30 -14.12 3.11
C ALA A 17 -3.54 -13.84 2.26
N GLY A 18 -3.35 -13.31 1.04
CA GLY A 18 -4.46 -13.00 0.15
C GLY A 18 -4.83 -11.52 0.09
N LYS A 19 -3.96 -10.63 0.54
CA LYS A 19 -4.19 -9.18 0.52
C LYS A 19 -4.58 -8.67 -0.85
N GLY A 20 -3.76 -8.98 -1.86
CA GLY A 20 -4.01 -8.50 -3.21
C GLY A 20 -5.32 -9.00 -3.79
N THR A 21 -5.67 -10.26 -3.53
CA THR A 21 -6.93 -10.84 -3.97
C THR A 21 -8.11 -10.11 -3.36
N ILE A 22 -8.05 -9.82 -2.05
CA ILE A 22 -9.13 -9.13 -1.35
C ILE A 22 -9.24 -7.68 -1.82
N VAL A 23 -8.11 -6.98 -1.95
CA VAL A 23 -8.11 -5.60 -2.43
C VAL A 23 -8.71 -5.52 -3.83
N ASN A 24 -8.30 -6.41 -4.74
CA ASN A 24 -8.84 -6.43 -6.10
C ASN A 24 -10.35 -6.72 -6.10
N ALA A 25 -10.82 -7.65 -5.28
CA ALA A 25 -12.25 -7.95 -5.19
C ALA A 25 -13.05 -6.76 -4.67
N VAL A 26 -12.52 -6.05 -3.67
CA VAL A 26 -13.17 -4.85 -3.14
C VAL A 26 -13.22 -3.75 -4.20
N MET A 27 -12.11 -3.51 -4.90
CA MET A 27 -12.04 -2.48 -5.92
C MET A 27 -12.94 -2.77 -7.12
N ASP A 28 -13.10 -4.05 -7.49
CA ASP A 28 -14.00 -4.46 -8.57
C ASP A 28 -15.46 -4.16 -8.25
N GLN A 29 -15.83 -4.20 -6.98
CA GLN A 29 -17.20 -3.94 -6.53
C GLN A 29 -17.44 -2.50 -6.10
N ALA A 30 -16.37 -1.74 -5.86
CA ALA A 30 -16.49 -0.37 -5.37
C ALA A 30 -16.82 0.61 -6.48
N ASP A 31 -17.53 1.67 -6.12
CA ASP A 31 -17.77 2.80 -7.00
C ASP A 31 -16.49 3.62 -7.12
N PRO A 32 -15.92 3.78 -8.33
CA PRO A 32 -14.68 4.56 -8.50
C PRO A 32 -14.79 6.01 -8.03
N SER A 33 -15.98 6.57 -7.99
CA SER A 33 -16.17 7.94 -7.50
C SER A 33 -16.15 8.02 -5.98
N GLY A 34 -16.39 6.89 -5.28
CA GLY A 34 -16.45 6.83 -3.83
C GLY A 34 -15.24 6.17 -3.17
N THR A 35 -14.48 5.37 -3.92
CA THR A 35 -13.37 4.61 -3.38
C THR A 35 -12.19 4.64 -4.33
N ALA A 36 -10.99 4.86 -3.80
CA ALA A 36 -9.77 4.90 -4.59
C ALA A 36 -8.70 4.01 -3.96
N LEU A 37 -7.86 3.40 -4.80
CA LEU A 37 -6.69 2.67 -4.35
C LEU A 37 -5.51 3.63 -4.29
N SER A 38 -4.79 3.64 -3.18
CA SER A 38 -3.58 4.45 -3.03
C SER A 38 -2.45 3.84 -3.86
N ILE A 39 -1.73 4.69 -4.56
CA ILE A 39 -0.58 4.30 -5.37
C ILE A 39 0.69 4.78 -4.66
N SER A 40 1.61 3.87 -4.43
CA SER A 40 2.88 4.18 -3.76
C SER A 40 3.87 4.84 -4.70
N MET A 41 4.80 5.59 -4.13
CA MET A 41 5.92 6.18 -4.85
C MET A 41 7.16 5.28 -4.66
N THR A 42 7.97 5.13 -5.70
CA THR A 42 9.18 4.32 -5.62
C THR A 42 10.30 4.92 -6.47
N THR A 43 11.53 4.62 -6.06
CA THR A 43 12.72 4.98 -6.83
C THR A 43 13.20 3.85 -7.73
N ARG A 44 12.54 2.69 -7.66
CA ARG A 44 12.81 1.57 -8.55
C ARG A 44 12.35 1.93 -9.97
N GLU A 45 13.09 1.49 -10.98
CA GLU A 45 12.65 1.69 -12.36
C GLU A 45 11.43 0.82 -12.69
N PRO A 46 10.56 1.29 -13.60
CA PRO A 46 9.41 0.50 -14.03
C PRO A 46 9.83 -0.83 -14.64
N ARG A 47 9.08 -1.87 -14.32
CA ARG A 47 9.21 -3.17 -14.97
C ARG A 47 8.33 -3.20 -16.22
N PRO A 48 8.58 -4.15 -17.15
CA PRO A 48 7.72 -4.28 -18.33
C PRO A 48 6.25 -4.38 -17.93
N GLY A 49 5.41 -3.59 -18.58
CA GLY A 49 3.98 -3.56 -18.28
C GLY A 49 3.56 -2.62 -17.16
N GLU A 50 4.51 -2.04 -16.43
CA GLU A 50 4.19 -1.05 -15.39
C GLU A 50 4.14 0.36 -15.97
N GLU A 51 3.21 1.17 -15.47
CA GLU A 51 3.02 2.54 -15.92
C GLU A 51 3.06 3.51 -14.75
N ASP A 52 3.69 4.67 -14.98
CA ASP A 52 3.73 5.75 -13.99
C ASP A 52 2.32 6.25 -13.69
N GLY A 53 2.03 6.41 -12.41
CA GLY A 53 0.70 6.86 -11.96
C GLY A 53 -0.36 5.76 -11.93
N VAL A 54 -0.03 4.57 -12.37
CA VAL A 54 -0.96 3.41 -12.37
C VAL A 54 -0.50 2.36 -11.35
N ASN A 55 0.70 1.82 -11.54
CA ASN A 55 1.26 0.82 -10.62
C ASN A 55 2.02 1.50 -9.48
N TYR A 56 2.80 2.51 -9.81
CA TYR A 56 3.57 3.33 -8.87
C TYR A 56 3.71 4.73 -9.45
N PHE A 57 4.08 5.68 -8.58
CA PHE A 57 4.69 6.92 -9.04
C PHE A 57 6.19 6.70 -9.04
N PHE A 58 6.79 6.67 -10.23
CA PHE A 58 8.23 6.40 -10.37
C PHE A 58 8.99 7.72 -10.36
N VAL A 59 9.89 7.87 -9.38
CA VAL A 59 10.65 9.12 -9.19
C VAL A 59 12.13 8.81 -8.98
N THR A 60 12.97 9.84 -9.06
CA THR A 60 14.40 9.71 -8.75
C THR A 60 14.60 9.65 -7.23
N LYS A 61 15.78 9.15 -6.82
CA LYS A 61 16.14 9.14 -5.39
C LYS A 61 16.19 10.55 -4.81
N GLU A 62 16.65 11.52 -5.60
CA GLU A 62 16.70 12.92 -5.18
C GLU A 62 15.31 13.48 -4.90
N GLU A 63 14.37 13.20 -5.80
CA GLU A 63 12.97 13.63 -5.62
C GLU A 63 12.35 12.95 -4.39
N PHE A 64 12.61 11.67 -4.21
CA PHE A 64 12.09 10.94 -3.04
C PHE A 64 12.63 11.53 -1.74
N ARG A 65 13.93 11.83 -1.69
CA ARG A 65 14.54 12.45 -0.52
C ARG A 65 13.96 13.81 -0.22
N ARG A 66 13.70 14.62 -1.24
CA ARG A 66 13.04 15.93 -1.07
C ARG A 66 11.66 15.76 -0.44
N GLN A 67 10.91 14.75 -0.87
CA GLN A 67 9.61 14.44 -0.29
C GLN A 67 9.71 14.04 1.17
N ILE A 68 10.74 13.25 1.54
CA ILE A 68 10.98 12.89 2.94
C ILE A 68 11.23 14.14 3.78
N GLU A 69 12.10 15.02 3.32
CA GLU A 69 12.47 16.26 4.04
C GLU A 69 11.25 17.19 4.21
N ALA A 70 10.36 17.19 3.25
CA ALA A 70 9.14 18.00 3.28
C ALA A 70 8.02 17.35 4.11
N GLY A 71 8.24 16.14 4.67
CA GLY A 71 7.20 15.44 5.41
C GLY A 71 6.08 14.92 4.53
N GLY A 72 6.37 14.60 3.26
CA GLY A 72 5.38 14.26 2.25
C GLY A 72 4.89 12.81 2.23
N PHE A 73 5.34 11.98 3.17
CA PHE A 73 4.93 10.57 3.22
C PHE A 73 4.18 10.24 4.50
N LEU A 74 3.14 9.42 4.38
CA LEU A 74 2.49 8.81 5.55
C LEU A 74 3.40 7.73 6.14
N GLU A 75 4.11 7.01 5.29
CA GLU A 75 5.16 6.06 5.65
C GLU A 75 6.12 5.92 4.48
N TYR A 76 7.33 5.53 4.75
CA TYR A 76 8.30 5.17 3.71
C TYR A 76 9.31 4.17 4.26
N ALA A 77 9.95 3.42 3.37
CA ALA A 77 10.97 2.44 3.73
C ALA A 77 11.96 2.26 2.59
N GLU A 78 13.16 1.82 2.93
CA GLU A 78 14.17 1.40 1.98
C GLU A 78 14.22 -0.12 1.91
N VAL A 79 14.13 -0.67 0.68
CA VAL A 79 14.18 -2.12 0.44
C VAL A 79 15.14 -2.35 -0.73
N TYR A 80 16.25 -3.04 -0.49
CA TYR A 80 17.25 -3.37 -1.52
C TYR A 80 17.68 -2.15 -2.35
N ASP A 81 18.11 -1.09 -1.66
CA ASP A 81 18.58 0.16 -2.27
C ASP A 81 17.51 0.98 -3.00
N HIS A 82 16.27 0.59 -2.91
CA HIS A 82 15.15 1.35 -3.46
C HIS A 82 14.25 1.85 -2.35
N TYR A 83 13.66 3.02 -2.55
CA TYR A 83 12.70 3.57 -1.61
C TYR A 83 11.29 3.30 -2.08
N TYR A 84 10.41 3.09 -1.11
CA TYR A 84 8.95 2.94 -1.33
C TYR A 84 8.25 3.78 -0.28
N GLY A 85 7.21 4.50 -0.68
CA GLY A 85 6.49 5.32 0.28
C GLY A 85 5.07 5.64 -0.16
N THR A 86 4.24 6.01 0.80
CA THR A 86 2.87 6.40 0.56
C THR A 86 2.78 7.93 0.56
N PRO A 87 2.54 8.56 -0.60
CA PRO A 87 2.45 10.02 -0.69
C PRO A 87 1.28 10.56 0.12
N LYS A 88 1.55 11.38 1.12
CA LYS A 88 0.53 11.95 2.00
C LYS A 88 -0.45 12.84 1.25
N SER A 89 0.06 13.72 0.39
CA SER A 89 -0.77 14.67 -0.35
C SER A 89 -1.80 13.97 -1.25
N LYS A 90 -1.41 12.87 -1.89
CA LYS A 90 -2.31 12.12 -2.77
C LYS A 90 -3.44 11.45 -1.99
N VAL A 91 -3.11 10.90 -0.82
CA VAL A 91 -4.12 10.28 0.05
C VAL A 91 -5.07 11.36 0.61
N MET A 92 -4.52 12.44 1.14
CA MET A 92 -5.32 13.51 1.73
C MET A 92 -6.22 14.19 0.71
N GLU A 93 -5.75 14.37 -0.51
CA GLU A 93 -6.56 14.94 -1.60
C GLU A 93 -7.84 14.14 -1.81
N LYS A 94 -7.72 12.82 -1.90
CA LYS A 94 -8.88 11.94 -2.11
C LYS A 94 -9.81 11.92 -0.90
N LEU A 95 -9.25 11.85 0.30
CA LEU A 95 -10.04 11.89 1.53
C LEU A 95 -10.83 13.20 1.65
N ASN A 96 -10.20 14.32 1.30
CA ASN A 96 -10.85 15.63 1.34
C ASN A 96 -11.97 15.77 0.31
N GLN A 97 -11.94 14.96 -0.77
CA GLN A 97 -13.01 14.89 -1.75
C GLN A 97 -14.18 14.01 -1.28
N GLY A 98 -14.09 13.45 -0.07
CA GLY A 98 -15.11 12.54 0.45
C GLY A 98 -14.98 11.11 -0.06
N ARG A 99 -13.86 10.77 -0.70
CA ARG A 99 -13.60 9.41 -1.19
C ARG A 99 -12.86 8.60 -0.13
N ASP A 100 -13.22 7.33 -0.03
CA ASP A 100 -12.46 6.39 0.79
C ASP A 100 -11.20 5.97 0.05
N VAL A 101 -10.13 5.74 0.77
CA VAL A 101 -8.86 5.31 0.20
C VAL A 101 -8.46 3.97 0.80
N ILE A 102 -8.09 3.04 -0.07
CA ILE A 102 -7.57 1.74 0.33
C ILE A 102 -6.07 1.73 0.08
N LEU A 103 -5.31 1.37 1.10
CA LEU A 103 -3.86 1.29 1.06
C LEU A 103 -3.45 -0.15 1.40
N GLU A 104 -2.74 -0.81 0.49
CA GLU A 104 -2.21 -2.16 0.70
C GLU A 104 -0.72 -2.07 0.92
N ILE A 105 -0.27 -2.36 2.15
CA ILE A 105 1.15 -2.28 2.53
C ILE A 105 1.51 -3.37 3.54
N ASP A 106 2.80 -3.52 3.80
CA ASP A 106 3.27 -4.49 4.78
C ASP A 106 2.92 -4.06 6.22
N ILE A 107 3.19 -4.95 7.18
CA ILE A 107 2.81 -4.72 8.57
C ILE A 107 3.52 -3.51 9.17
N GLN A 108 4.82 -3.36 8.90
CA GLN A 108 5.58 -2.24 9.44
C GLN A 108 5.08 -0.91 8.88
N GLY A 109 4.83 -0.85 7.57
CA GLY A 109 4.26 0.33 6.93
C GLY A 109 2.89 0.67 7.48
N ALA A 110 2.05 -0.36 7.71
CA ALA A 110 0.71 -0.17 8.29
C ALA A 110 0.77 0.47 9.68
N LEU A 111 1.68 0.01 10.52
CA LEU A 111 1.86 0.59 11.85
C LEU A 111 2.34 2.03 11.77
N ASN A 112 3.24 2.33 10.85
CA ASN A 112 3.73 3.69 10.65
C ASN A 112 2.62 4.63 10.17
N VAL A 113 1.76 4.16 9.25
CA VAL A 113 0.60 4.93 8.80
C VAL A 113 -0.36 5.20 9.96
N LYS A 114 -0.59 4.21 10.81
CA LYS A 114 -1.48 4.37 11.98
C LYS A 114 -0.96 5.44 12.93
N LYS A 115 0.34 5.55 13.10
CA LYS A 115 0.95 6.62 13.91
C LYS A 115 0.76 7.99 13.28
N ALA A 116 0.94 8.08 11.97
CA ALA A 116 0.81 9.35 11.24
C ALA A 116 -0.64 9.78 11.05
N PHE A 117 -1.56 8.82 11.00
CA PHE A 117 -2.98 9.05 10.75
C PHE A 117 -3.83 8.14 11.64
N PRO A 118 -3.99 8.51 12.93
CA PRO A 118 -4.68 7.64 13.91
C PRO A 118 -6.12 7.28 13.55
N GLU A 119 -6.81 8.09 12.75
CA GLU A 119 -8.18 7.83 12.32
C GLU A 119 -8.27 6.72 11.28
N GLY A 120 -7.15 6.30 10.69
CA GLY A 120 -7.13 5.22 9.71
C GLY A 120 -7.59 3.90 10.31
N VAL A 121 -8.34 3.14 9.52
CA VAL A 121 -8.83 1.81 9.91
C VAL A 121 -7.81 0.77 9.46
N LEU A 122 -7.27 0.01 10.40
CA LEU A 122 -6.26 -0.99 10.14
C LEU A 122 -6.91 -2.37 10.05
N ILE A 123 -6.72 -3.05 8.92
CA ILE A 123 -7.28 -4.37 8.68
C ILE A 123 -6.14 -5.34 8.40
N PHE A 124 -6.02 -6.37 9.26
CA PHE A 124 -5.02 -7.42 9.06
C PHE A 124 -5.69 -8.64 8.45
N ILE A 125 -5.10 -9.12 7.36
CA ILE A 125 -5.56 -10.34 6.71
C ILE A 125 -4.59 -11.45 7.08
N LEU A 126 -5.14 -12.51 7.68
CA LEU A 126 -4.37 -13.65 8.12
C LEU A 126 -4.68 -14.86 7.25
N PRO A 127 -3.68 -15.70 6.93
CA PRO A 127 -3.96 -16.95 6.23
C PRO A 127 -4.71 -17.91 7.15
N PRO A 128 -5.48 -18.87 6.60
CA PRO A 128 -6.19 -19.86 7.43
C PRO A 128 -5.25 -20.70 8.29
N SER A 129 -4.00 -20.90 7.85
CA SER A 129 -2.99 -21.63 8.60
C SER A 129 -1.60 -21.30 8.06
N MET A 130 -0.57 -21.63 8.84
CA MET A 130 0.81 -21.48 8.38
C MET A 130 1.14 -22.41 7.21
N GLU A 131 0.54 -23.57 7.18
CA GLU A 131 0.68 -24.53 6.06
C GLU A 131 0.15 -23.94 4.75
N VAL A 132 -1.05 -23.33 4.79
CA VAL A 132 -1.63 -22.66 3.63
C VAL A 132 -0.74 -21.54 3.16
N LEU A 133 -0.23 -20.73 4.08
CA LEU A 133 0.67 -19.63 3.75
C LEU A 133 1.94 -20.14 3.06
N ARG A 134 2.56 -21.18 3.61
CA ARG A 134 3.77 -21.78 3.04
C ARG A 134 3.49 -22.29 1.61
N ASN A 135 2.39 -22.97 1.42
CA ASN A 135 2.02 -23.50 0.10
C ASN A 135 1.80 -22.38 -0.91
N ARG A 136 1.17 -21.28 -0.51
CA ARG A 136 0.95 -20.13 -1.40
C ARG A 136 2.26 -19.46 -1.81
N LEU A 137 3.17 -19.26 -0.87
CA LEU A 137 4.46 -18.64 -1.15
C LEU A 137 5.34 -19.54 -2.01
N THR A 138 5.38 -20.84 -1.71
CA THR A 138 6.12 -21.82 -2.50
C THR A 138 5.56 -21.93 -3.92
N GLY A 139 4.24 -21.96 -4.05
CA GLY A 139 3.57 -22.05 -5.36
C GLY A 139 3.81 -20.84 -6.25
N ARG A 140 4.09 -19.65 -5.66
CA ARG A 140 4.45 -18.46 -6.43
C ARG A 140 5.88 -18.50 -6.95
N GLY A 141 6.75 -19.31 -6.34
CA GLY A 141 8.16 -19.36 -6.68
C GLY A 141 8.90 -18.06 -6.39
N THR A 142 8.38 -17.24 -5.47
CA THR A 142 8.94 -15.92 -5.15
C THR A 142 9.99 -15.95 -4.07
N ASP A 143 9.92 -16.94 -3.16
CA ASP A 143 10.83 -17.05 -2.03
C ASP A 143 11.40 -18.47 -1.92
N ALA A 144 12.63 -18.57 -1.42
CA ALA A 144 13.21 -19.85 -1.09
C ALA A 144 12.53 -20.41 0.18
N PRO A 145 12.44 -21.74 0.33
CA PRO A 145 11.76 -22.32 1.50
C PRO A 145 12.28 -21.85 2.84
N GLU A 146 13.57 -21.62 2.99
CA GLU A 146 14.17 -21.13 4.23
C GLU A 146 13.77 -19.69 4.57
N VAL A 147 13.34 -18.91 3.61
CA VAL A 147 12.84 -17.53 3.82
C VAL A 147 11.39 -17.55 4.30
N ILE A 148 10.64 -18.57 3.91
CA ILE A 148 9.23 -18.71 4.26
C ILE A 148 9.05 -19.06 5.75
N GLU A 149 9.99 -19.81 6.29
CA GLU A 149 9.99 -20.20 7.69
C GLU A 149 10.53 -19.09 8.59
#